data_c82e38a05604290542e9851de55d5fcf
#
_entry.id   c82e38a05604290542e9851de55d5fcf
#
_cell.length_a   1.000
_cell.length_b   1.000
_cell.length_c   1.000
_cell.angle_alpha   90.00
_cell.angle_beta   90.00
_cell.angle_gamma   90.00
#
_symmetry.space_group_name_H-M   'P 1'
#
loop_
_entity.id
_entity.type
_entity.pdbx_description
1 polymer ?
#
loop_
_entity_poly.entity_id
_entity_poly.type
_entity_poly.pdbx_seq_one_letter_code
_entity_poly.pdbx_strand_id
1 'polypeptide(L)'
;MQSHILSIILFTPLIGALVLLFVPKENENAIRWIANFFSLGGFVVSLPLVPMFWAQRFDATQQFKFLEGSANNWIPSIGAGYSLGIDGISFLLIMLTTLLGWISILSSWTAIENRVKEYYVWFLVLQTGMLGVFMALDFFLFFVFWEAMLVPMYLLIGIWGGPRKLYAAIKFFLYTLLGSVLMLLGILFLYFHHHTVTGVFTFSIPELYKTAPMIPFQYAIWLFVAFFIGFAIKVPMFPFHTWLPDAHVEAPTAGSVILAGVLLKMGTYGFVRFSLPFFPQVLNSSATFLNVTTRGWMIGLSLVGIVYGALVSLMQKDMKKLVAYSSVSHLGFCTLGIFALNSMGLSGSVLQQINHGISTGALFLIVGILYERRHTREIAEYGGISNVMPIYATITMIMFLSSMGLPLLNGFVGEFTILQGAFTANWKWAAWAAPGVVLAAAYLLWLYQRVFFGTVTNSKNEKLHDLTPREVLTFVPLIIMALWIGLYPKPFFQILEQPVNQIVQTIQNNSNPNAPAIAQAVPQGLKPALLPLPNGTAEAVPFPKPVRSKVVETKASN
;
A
#
# COMPACT_ATOMS: atom_id res chain seq x y z
N MET A 1 11.01 7.68 -25.96
CA MET A 1 11.11 7.25 -24.56
C MET A 1 9.83 7.56 -23.74
N GLN A 2 9.17 8.69 -23.97
CA GLN A 2 7.93 9.02 -23.23
C GLN A 2 6.77 8.06 -23.48
N SER A 3 6.65 7.48 -24.67
CA SER A 3 5.55 6.60 -25.07
C SER A 3 5.61 5.17 -24.48
N HIS A 4 6.72 4.76 -23.86
CA HIS A 4 6.90 3.40 -23.32
C HIS A 4 7.59 3.39 -21.95
N ILE A 5 7.43 4.46 -21.16
CA ILE A 5 8.14 4.61 -19.88
C ILE A 5 7.67 3.57 -18.85
N LEU A 6 6.38 3.23 -18.83
CA LEU A 6 5.84 2.24 -17.90
C LEU A 6 6.36 0.84 -18.21
N SER A 7 6.36 0.45 -19.48
CA SER A 7 6.94 -0.84 -19.91
C SER A 7 8.43 -0.92 -19.59
N ILE A 8 9.20 0.17 -19.76
CA ILE A 8 10.62 0.21 -19.43
C ILE A 8 10.82 0.01 -17.93
N ILE A 9 10.07 0.73 -17.08
CA ILE A 9 10.13 0.56 -15.61
C ILE A 9 9.75 -0.86 -15.23
N LEU A 10 8.66 -1.39 -15.80
CA LEU A 10 8.13 -2.73 -15.51
C LEU A 10 9.15 -3.83 -15.81
N PHE A 11 9.78 -3.79 -16.98
CA PHE A 11 10.62 -4.87 -17.45
C PHE A 11 12.11 -4.71 -17.11
N THR A 12 12.56 -3.54 -16.62
CA THR A 12 13.96 -3.36 -16.20
C THR A 12 14.43 -4.42 -15.20
N PRO A 13 13.70 -4.74 -14.11
CA PRO A 13 14.12 -5.82 -13.21
C PRO A 13 14.11 -7.20 -13.90
N LEU A 14 13.13 -7.48 -14.76
CA LEU A 14 13.03 -8.75 -15.48
C LEU A 14 14.21 -8.95 -16.43
N ILE A 15 14.63 -7.89 -17.13
CA ILE A 15 15.83 -7.94 -17.98
C ILE A 15 17.04 -8.28 -17.12
N GLY A 16 17.17 -7.69 -15.92
CA GLY A 16 18.20 -8.05 -14.95
C GLY A 16 18.16 -9.53 -14.57
N ALA A 17 16.97 -10.07 -14.31
CA ALA A 17 16.80 -11.49 -14.01
C ALA A 17 17.26 -12.38 -15.18
N LEU A 18 16.89 -12.01 -16.41
CA LEU A 18 17.31 -12.73 -17.62
C LEU A 18 18.82 -12.66 -17.83
N VAL A 19 19.45 -11.50 -17.65
CA VAL A 19 20.92 -11.35 -17.74
C VAL A 19 21.62 -12.26 -16.71
N LEU A 20 21.10 -12.32 -15.48
CA LEU A 20 21.67 -13.19 -14.43
C LEU A 20 21.64 -14.67 -14.81
N LEU A 21 20.71 -15.14 -15.65
CA LEU A 21 20.68 -16.54 -16.07
C LEU A 21 21.95 -16.95 -16.85
N PHE A 22 22.59 -16.02 -17.54
CA PHE A 22 23.82 -16.26 -18.32
C PHE A 22 25.11 -16.06 -17.52
N VAL A 23 25.05 -15.50 -16.29
CA VAL A 23 26.23 -15.32 -15.43
C VAL A 23 26.58 -16.64 -14.73
N PRO A 24 27.83 -17.10 -14.72
CA PRO A 24 28.24 -18.28 -13.96
C PRO A 24 27.92 -18.14 -12.47
N LYS A 25 27.41 -19.20 -11.85
CA LYS A 25 26.99 -19.20 -10.43
C LYS A 25 28.16 -18.97 -9.45
N GLU A 26 29.38 -19.29 -9.87
CA GLU A 26 30.61 -19.13 -9.11
C GLU A 26 31.02 -17.66 -8.97
N ASN A 27 30.55 -16.79 -9.88
CA ASN A 27 30.88 -15.36 -9.85
C ASN A 27 29.84 -14.56 -9.06
N GLU A 28 29.75 -14.84 -7.76
CA GLU A 28 28.76 -14.22 -6.87
C GLU A 28 28.85 -12.70 -6.82
N ASN A 29 30.06 -12.12 -6.91
CA ASN A 29 30.21 -10.66 -6.91
C ASN A 29 29.58 -10.01 -8.14
N ALA A 30 29.80 -10.60 -9.32
CA ALA A 30 29.15 -10.12 -10.55
C ALA A 30 27.62 -10.22 -10.45
N ILE A 31 27.11 -11.34 -9.90
CA ILE A 31 25.67 -11.53 -9.68
C ILE A 31 25.11 -10.44 -8.78
N ARG A 32 25.73 -10.15 -7.63
CA ARG A 32 25.32 -9.09 -6.70
C ARG A 32 25.35 -7.72 -7.34
N TRP A 33 26.39 -7.38 -8.09
CA TRP A 33 26.48 -6.10 -8.80
C TRP A 33 25.43 -5.95 -9.90
N ILE A 34 25.23 -6.97 -10.73
CA ILE A 34 24.22 -6.95 -11.79
C ILE A 34 22.81 -6.80 -11.21
N ALA A 35 22.48 -7.57 -10.14
CA ALA A 35 21.19 -7.44 -9.48
C ALA A 35 20.95 -6.03 -8.93
N ASN A 36 21.96 -5.45 -8.26
CA ASN A 36 21.89 -4.06 -7.76
C ASN A 36 21.76 -3.06 -8.91
N PHE A 37 22.51 -3.23 -9.99
CA PHE A 37 22.47 -2.35 -11.16
C PHE A 37 21.07 -2.29 -11.78
N PHE A 38 20.44 -3.44 -12.03
CA PHE A 38 19.11 -3.47 -12.63
C PHE A 38 18.01 -3.02 -11.68
N SER A 39 18.10 -3.31 -10.39
CA SER A 39 17.12 -2.85 -9.42
C SER A 39 17.24 -1.34 -9.17
N LEU A 40 18.44 -0.82 -9.00
CA LEU A 40 18.70 0.63 -8.95
C LEU A 40 18.32 1.30 -10.28
N GLY A 41 18.65 0.66 -11.40
CA GLY A 41 18.26 1.10 -12.74
C GLY A 41 16.74 1.28 -12.85
N GLY A 42 15.95 0.33 -12.35
CA GLY A 42 14.50 0.44 -12.29
C GLY A 42 14.02 1.64 -11.47
N PHE A 43 14.67 1.93 -10.34
CA PHE A 43 14.39 3.14 -9.57
C PHE A 43 14.78 4.41 -10.31
N VAL A 44 15.99 4.48 -10.88
CA VAL A 44 16.47 5.65 -11.64
C VAL A 44 15.60 5.92 -12.86
N VAL A 45 15.18 4.88 -13.59
CA VAL A 45 14.29 5.01 -14.76
C VAL A 45 12.88 5.45 -14.35
N SER A 46 12.47 5.21 -13.10
CA SER A 46 11.19 5.70 -12.57
C SER A 46 11.21 7.19 -12.18
N LEU A 47 12.39 7.78 -11.90
CA LEU A 47 12.49 9.18 -11.48
C LEU A 47 11.93 10.21 -12.49
N PRO A 48 12.09 10.07 -13.82
CA PRO A 48 11.45 10.95 -14.78
C PRO A 48 9.92 11.03 -14.69
N LEU A 49 9.26 10.00 -14.13
CA LEU A 49 7.82 10.07 -13.87
C LEU A 49 7.48 11.19 -12.87
N VAL A 50 8.38 11.57 -11.95
CA VAL A 50 8.14 12.58 -10.93
C VAL A 50 7.78 13.94 -11.55
N PRO A 51 8.65 14.59 -12.34
CA PRO A 51 8.32 15.86 -12.99
C PRO A 51 7.19 15.71 -14.03
N MET A 52 7.14 14.59 -14.76
CA MET A 52 6.10 14.34 -15.78
C MET A 52 4.71 14.22 -15.14
N PHE A 53 4.59 13.45 -14.06
CA PHE A 53 3.33 13.31 -13.32
C PHE A 53 2.95 14.61 -12.61
N TRP A 54 3.94 15.29 -12.03
CA TRP A 54 3.73 16.57 -11.35
C TRP A 54 3.12 17.63 -12.27
N ALA A 55 3.57 17.70 -13.52
CA ALA A 55 3.02 18.62 -14.52
C ALA A 55 1.54 18.35 -14.85
N GLN A 56 1.12 17.09 -14.77
CA GLN A 56 -0.24 16.64 -15.13
C GLN A 56 -1.14 16.35 -13.91
N ARG A 57 -0.69 16.62 -12.67
CA ARG A 57 -1.40 16.20 -11.45
C ARG A 57 -2.81 16.73 -11.29
N PHE A 58 -3.11 17.90 -11.87
CA PHE A 58 -4.43 18.52 -11.84
C PHE A 58 -5.24 18.35 -13.13
N ASP A 59 -4.69 17.67 -14.13
CA ASP A 59 -5.41 17.37 -15.34
C ASP A 59 -6.48 16.30 -15.06
N ALA A 60 -7.74 16.72 -15.10
CA ALA A 60 -8.90 15.85 -14.85
C ALA A 60 -9.49 15.24 -16.14
N THR A 61 -8.92 15.53 -17.31
CA THR A 61 -9.44 15.05 -18.60
C THR A 61 -9.33 13.55 -18.76
N GLN A 62 -8.30 12.93 -18.12
CA GLN A 62 -8.06 11.49 -18.14
C GLN A 62 -7.88 10.96 -16.73
N GLN A 63 -8.59 9.87 -16.42
CA GLN A 63 -8.45 9.18 -15.13
C GLN A 63 -7.04 8.56 -14.98
N PHE A 64 -6.56 7.90 -16.02
CA PHE A 64 -5.23 7.29 -16.04
C PHE A 64 -4.31 8.03 -17.02
N LYS A 65 -3.05 8.16 -16.64
CA LYS A 65 -2.01 8.87 -17.39
C LYS A 65 -0.95 7.91 -17.88
N PHE A 66 -0.17 8.35 -18.87
CA PHE A 66 0.91 7.55 -19.48
C PHE A 66 0.41 6.20 -20.00
N LEU A 67 -0.74 6.22 -20.69
CA LEU A 67 -1.35 5.02 -21.24
C LEU A 67 -0.41 4.35 -22.26
N GLU A 68 -0.16 3.06 -22.08
CA GLU A 68 0.62 2.23 -22.98
C GLU A 68 -0.18 0.98 -23.38
N GLY A 69 -0.10 0.62 -24.66
CA GLY A 69 -0.89 -0.47 -25.20
C GLY A 69 -2.35 -0.11 -25.42
N SER A 70 -3.20 -1.11 -25.59
CA SER A 70 -4.63 -0.92 -25.78
C SER A 70 -5.42 -2.14 -25.31
N ALA A 71 -6.71 -1.96 -25.07
CA ALA A 71 -7.63 -3.07 -24.80
C ALA A 71 -7.62 -4.07 -25.97
N ASN A 72 -7.71 -5.37 -25.65
CA ASN A 72 -7.88 -6.48 -26.61
C ASN A 72 -6.72 -6.68 -27.62
N ASN A 73 -5.53 -6.12 -27.37
CA ASN A 73 -4.41 -6.21 -28.31
C ASN A 73 -3.42 -7.35 -28.02
N TRP A 74 -3.54 -8.04 -26.89
CA TRP A 74 -2.62 -9.13 -26.52
C TRP A 74 -3.16 -10.51 -26.92
N ILE A 75 -4.37 -10.86 -26.43
CA ILE A 75 -5.08 -12.09 -26.79
C ILE A 75 -6.49 -11.72 -27.27
N PRO A 76 -6.65 -11.32 -28.55
CA PRO A 76 -7.94 -10.81 -29.05
C PRO A 76 -9.10 -11.80 -28.93
N SER A 77 -8.82 -13.11 -29.00
CA SER A 77 -9.84 -14.17 -28.92
C SER A 77 -10.63 -14.19 -27.60
N ILE A 78 -10.02 -13.70 -26.52
CA ILE A 78 -10.66 -13.58 -25.21
C ILE A 78 -10.82 -12.13 -24.75
N GLY A 79 -10.46 -11.16 -25.60
CA GLY A 79 -10.54 -9.74 -25.25
C GLY A 79 -9.56 -9.30 -24.16
N ALA A 80 -8.40 -9.97 -24.03
CA ALA A 80 -7.34 -9.57 -23.11
C ALA A 80 -6.35 -8.61 -23.81
N GLY A 81 -5.96 -7.55 -23.10
CA GLY A 81 -5.08 -6.51 -23.60
C GLY A 81 -3.80 -6.31 -22.76
N TYR A 82 -2.70 -6.00 -23.45
CA TYR A 82 -1.57 -5.38 -22.78
C TYR A 82 -1.86 -3.88 -22.67
N SER A 83 -2.36 -3.47 -21.52
CA SER A 83 -2.76 -2.10 -21.25
C SER A 83 -2.22 -1.66 -19.89
N LEU A 84 -1.35 -0.65 -19.91
CA LEU A 84 -0.75 -0.04 -18.74
C LEU A 84 -1.19 1.42 -18.62
N GLY A 85 -1.31 1.87 -17.38
CA GLY A 85 -1.56 3.28 -17.08
C GLY A 85 -1.53 3.52 -15.58
N ILE A 86 -1.31 4.75 -15.17
CA ILE A 86 -1.16 5.12 -13.78
C ILE A 86 -1.97 6.36 -13.44
N ASP A 87 -2.39 6.42 -12.18
CA ASP A 87 -2.89 7.63 -11.52
C ASP A 87 -1.99 7.98 -10.33
N GLY A 88 -2.36 8.99 -9.54
CA GLY A 88 -1.57 9.40 -8.38
C GLY A 88 -1.40 8.29 -7.33
N ILE A 89 -2.37 7.39 -7.20
CA ILE A 89 -2.30 6.26 -6.27
C ILE A 89 -1.25 5.26 -6.75
N SER A 90 -1.36 4.81 -8.01
CA SER A 90 -0.40 3.90 -8.63
C SER A 90 1.01 4.49 -8.67
N PHE A 91 1.13 5.79 -9.01
CA PHE A 91 2.41 6.49 -9.08
C PHE A 91 3.20 6.39 -7.76
N LEU A 92 2.57 6.71 -6.63
CA LEU A 92 3.24 6.65 -5.32
C LEU A 92 3.65 5.22 -4.96
N LEU A 93 2.82 4.21 -5.26
CA LEU A 93 3.13 2.80 -5.01
C LEU A 93 4.24 2.27 -5.91
N ILE A 94 4.34 2.72 -7.16
CA ILE A 94 5.44 2.38 -8.08
C ILE A 94 6.76 2.96 -7.57
N MET A 95 6.77 4.24 -7.16
CA MET A 95 7.95 4.87 -6.59
C MET A 95 8.43 4.16 -5.32
N LEU A 96 7.50 3.78 -4.44
CA LEU A 96 7.81 2.97 -3.26
C LEU A 96 8.38 1.61 -3.63
N THR A 97 7.79 0.92 -4.62
CA THR A 97 8.20 -0.43 -5.05
C THR A 97 9.61 -0.43 -5.64
N THR A 98 9.93 0.55 -6.49
CA THR A 98 11.26 0.66 -7.10
C THR A 98 12.32 1.00 -6.07
N LEU A 99 12.04 1.92 -5.13
CA LEU A 99 12.93 2.29 -4.04
C LEU A 99 13.20 1.11 -3.09
N LEU A 100 12.14 0.48 -2.56
CA LEU A 100 12.29 -0.65 -1.63
C LEU A 100 12.87 -1.89 -2.29
N GLY A 101 12.60 -2.11 -3.59
CA GLY A 101 13.23 -3.18 -4.36
C GLY A 101 14.74 -3.06 -4.36
N TRP A 102 15.26 -1.89 -4.69
CA TRP A 102 16.69 -1.62 -4.65
C TRP A 102 17.29 -1.76 -3.24
N ILE A 103 16.68 -1.11 -2.23
CA ILE A 103 17.15 -1.18 -0.85
C ILE A 103 17.21 -2.63 -0.36
N SER A 104 16.22 -3.45 -0.70
CA SER A 104 16.16 -4.86 -0.32
C SER A 104 17.27 -5.69 -0.96
N ILE A 105 17.55 -5.49 -2.25
CA ILE A 105 18.66 -6.14 -2.94
C ILE A 105 19.99 -5.71 -2.35
N LEU A 106 20.19 -4.42 -2.07
CA LEU A 106 21.41 -3.90 -1.45
C LEU A 106 21.61 -4.45 -0.03
N SER A 107 20.55 -4.58 0.75
CA SER A 107 20.61 -5.13 2.11
C SER A 107 20.95 -6.63 2.13
N SER A 108 20.63 -7.37 1.06
CA SER A 108 20.89 -8.81 0.95
C SER A 108 22.35 -9.18 0.66
N TRP A 109 23.23 -8.20 0.47
CA TRP A 109 24.59 -8.41 -0.04
C TRP A 109 25.42 -9.42 0.75
N THR A 110 25.36 -9.35 2.08
CA THR A 110 26.08 -10.25 3.00
C THR A 110 25.19 -11.34 3.59
N ALA A 111 23.89 -11.10 3.66
CA ALA A 111 22.94 -12.00 4.29
C ALA A 111 22.70 -13.30 3.50
N ILE A 112 22.97 -13.29 2.19
CA ILE A 112 22.72 -14.42 1.31
C ILE A 112 24.05 -15.00 0.82
N GLU A 113 24.39 -16.19 1.35
CA GLU A 113 25.62 -16.93 1.04
C GLU A 113 25.38 -18.17 0.18
N ASN A 114 24.17 -18.74 0.22
CA ASN A 114 23.82 -19.96 -0.49
C ASN A 114 22.87 -19.67 -1.64
N ARG A 115 23.11 -20.28 -2.81
CA ARG A 115 22.28 -20.19 -4.01
C ARG A 115 22.02 -18.73 -4.40
N VAL A 116 23.08 -17.91 -4.37
CA VAL A 116 23.04 -16.45 -4.54
C VAL A 116 22.38 -16.04 -5.87
N LYS A 117 22.71 -16.78 -6.97
CA LYS A 117 22.15 -16.49 -8.30
C LYS A 117 20.63 -16.62 -8.32
N GLU A 118 20.10 -17.74 -7.84
CA GLU A 118 18.68 -18.01 -7.84
C GLU A 118 17.93 -17.02 -6.95
N TYR A 119 18.52 -16.63 -5.82
CA TYR A 119 17.95 -15.63 -4.93
C TYR A 119 17.68 -14.31 -5.65
N TYR A 120 18.69 -13.75 -6.31
CA TYR A 120 18.54 -12.47 -6.99
C TYR A 120 17.67 -12.55 -8.25
N VAL A 121 17.68 -13.66 -8.98
CA VAL A 121 16.75 -13.90 -10.09
C VAL A 121 15.31 -13.83 -9.60
N TRP A 122 14.95 -14.60 -8.55
CA TRP A 122 13.60 -14.60 -8.02
C TRP A 122 13.20 -13.24 -7.43
N PHE A 123 14.15 -12.53 -6.83
CA PHE A 123 13.87 -11.21 -6.28
C PHE A 123 13.54 -10.17 -7.37
N LEU A 124 14.26 -10.17 -8.48
CA LEU A 124 13.98 -9.30 -9.62
C LEU A 124 12.67 -9.66 -10.33
N VAL A 125 12.36 -10.95 -10.47
CA VAL A 125 11.05 -11.40 -10.97
C VAL A 125 9.92 -10.94 -10.05
N LEU A 126 10.10 -11.05 -8.73
CA LEU A 126 9.14 -10.55 -7.74
C LEU A 126 8.89 -9.05 -7.91
N GLN A 127 9.95 -8.26 -8.09
CA GLN A 127 9.85 -6.82 -8.29
C GLN A 127 9.04 -6.47 -9.54
N THR A 128 9.25 -7.21 -10.64
CA THR A 128 8.45 -7.06 -11.87
C THR A 128 6.96 -7.36 -11.62
N GLY A 129 6.65 -8.47 -10.93
CA GLY A 129 5.26 -8.82 -10.60
C GLY A 129 4.55 -7.72 -9.81
N MET A 130 5.22 -7.16 -8.78
CA MET A 130 4.66 -6.08 -7.97
C MET A 130 4.40 -4.80 -8.79
N LEU A 131 5.33 -4.40 -9.64
CA LEU A 131 5.16 -3.24 -10.52
C LEU A 131 3.99 -3.42 -11.48
N GLY A 132 3.85 -4.62 -12.07
CA GLY A 132 2.77 -4.93 -12.99
C GLY A 132 1.37 -4.81 -12.37
N VAL A 133 1.22 -5.21 -11.10
CA VAL A 133 -0.05 -5.08 -10.37
C VAL A 133 -0.50 -3.62 -10.26
N PHE A 134 0.42 -2.69 -10.03
CA PHE A 134 0.08 -1.26 -9.89
C PHE A 134 -0.10 -0.52 -11.21
N MET A 135 0.35 -1.10 -12.32
CA MET A 135 0.30 -0.48 -13.66
C MET A 135 -0.80 -1.05 -14.55
N ALA A 136 -1.25 -2.28 -14.32
CA ALA A 136 -2.21 -2.97 -15.19
C ALA A 136 -3.58 -2.30 -15.21
N LEU A 137 -4.09 -2.01 -16.40
CA LEU A 137 -5.45 -1.53 -16.69
C LEU A 137 -6.33 -2.59 -17.36
N ASP A 138 -5.86 -3.82 -17.39
CA ASP A 138 -6.58 -5.00 -17.87
C ASP A 138 -6.60 -6.04 -16.75
N PHE A 139 -7.76 -6.62 -16.43
CA PHE A 139 -7.88 -7.57 -15.31
C PHE A 139 -7.16 -8.89 -15.54
N PHE A 140 -7.06 -9.34 -16.80
CA PHE A 140 -6.29 -10.54 -17.10
C PHE A 140 -4.80 -10.29 -16.84
N LEU A 141 -4.27 -9.16 -17.33
CA LEU A 141 -2.90 -8.73 -17.10
C LEU A 141 -2.63 -8.50 -15.61
N PHE A 142 -3.55 -7.83 -14.90
CA PHE A 142 -3.48 -7.63 -13.46
C PHE A 142 -3.37 -8.97 -12.72
N PHE A 143 -4.23 -9.93 -13.05
CA PHE A 143 -4.26 -11.23 -12.40
C PHE A 143 -2.98 -12.03 -12.67
N VAL A 144 -2.44 -11.98 -13.88
CA VAL A 144 -1.15 -12.59 -14.22
C VAL A 144 -0.04 -12.04 -13.31
N PHE A 145 0.09 -10.73 -13.14
CA PHE A 145 1.10 -10.14 -12.25
C PHE A 145 0.81 -10.43 -10.77
N TRP A 146 -0.46 -10.42 -10.38
CA TRP A 146 -0.88 -10.74 -9.01
C TRP A 146 -0.49 -12.16 -8.61
N GLU A 147 -0.62 -13.14 -9.48
CA GLU A 147 -0.22 -14.53 -9.22
C GLU A 147 1.28 -14.73 -9.44
N ALA A 148 1.87 -14.11 -10.46
CA ALA A 148 3.29 -14.27 -10.79
C ALA A 148 4.23 -13.91 -9.62
N MET A 149 3.82 -13.00 -8.71
CA MET A 149 4.64 -12.66 -7.55
C MET A 149 4.56 -13.67 -6.40
N LEU A 150 3.55 -14.58 -6.38
CA LEU A 150 3.41 -15.58 -5.31
C LEU A 150 4.53 -16.61 -5.35
N VAL A 151 4.89 -17.07 -6.54
CA VAL A 151 5.92 -18.11 -6.73
C VAL A 151 7.30 -17.63 -6.24
N PRO A 152 7.81 -16.46 -6.69
CA PRO A 152 9.06 -15.93 -6.15
C PRO A 152 9.05 -15.77 -4.62
N MET A 153 7.98 -15.22 -4.04
CA MET A 153 7.92 -15.05 -2.59
C MET A 153 7.85 -16.38 -1.85
N TYR A 154 7.10 -17.37 -2.36
CA TYR A 154 7.08 -18.73 -1.83
C TYR A 154 8.48 -19.35 -1.81
N LEU A 155 9.24 -19.19 -2.91
CA LEU A 155 10.61 -19.70 -3.02
C LEU A 155 11.58 -18.96 -2.11
N LEU A 156 11.46 -17.63 -2.01
CA LEU A 156 12.29 -16.82 -1.11
C LEU A 156 12.11 -17.25 0.36
N ILE A 157 10.88 -17.49 0.79
CA ILE A 157 10.59 -17.98 2.14
C ILE A 157 11.05 -19.45 2.28
N GLY A 158 10.70 -20.30 1.32
CA GLY A 158 10.90 -21.75 1.41
C GLY A 158 12.34 -22.21 1.28
N ILE A 159 13.20 -21.45 0.59
CA ILE A 159 14.61 -21.82 0.36
C ILE A 159 15.52 -21.11 1.37
N TRP A 160 15.43 -19.78 1.47
CA TRP A 160 16.32 -18.94 2.30
C TRP A 160 15.74 -18.56 3.66
N GLY A 161 14.59 -19.12 4.01
CA GLY A 161 13.94 -18.88 5.29
C GLY A 161 14.54 -19.60 6.47
N GLY A 162 14.00 -19.32 7.66
CA GLY A 162 14.42 -19.89 8.94
C GLY A 162 13.98 -21.35 9.17
N PRO A 163 14.02 -21.84 10.43
CA PRO A 163 13.81 -23.26 10.73
C PRO A 163 12.44 -23.83 10.29
N ARG A 164 11.37 -23.03 10.33
CA ARG A 164 10.01 -23.46 9.95
C ARG A 164 9.59 -22.96 8.55
N LYS A 165 10.55 -22.66 7.68
CA LYS A 165 10.36 -22.03 6.38
C LYS A 165 9.33 -22.73 5.49
N LEU A 166 9.31 -24.07 5.44
CA LEU A 166 8.36 -24.82 4.61
C LEU A 166 6.92 -24.62 5.07
N TYR A 167 6.67 -24.68 6.39
CA TYR A 167 5.36 -24.42 6.94
C TYR A 167 4.89 -22.98 6.62
N ALA A 168 5.75 -22.01 6.82
CA ALA A 168 5.43 -20.60 6.57
C ALA A 168 5.18 -20.32 5.09
N ALA A 169 6.01 -20.89 4.20
CA ALA A 169 5.86 -20.75 2.75
C ALA A 169 4.55 -21.38 2.24
N ILE A 170 4.24 -22.61 2.67
CA ILE A 170 3.01 -23.30 2.28
C ILE A 170 1.79 -22.53 2.82
N LYS A 171 1.81 -22.11 4.09
CA LYS A 171 0.72 -21.34 4.69
C LYS A 171 0.49 -20.03 3.94
N PHE A 172 1.55 -19.26 3.65
CA PHE A 172 1.47 -18.03 2.84
C PHE A 172 0.85 -18.31 1.48
N PHE A 173 1.36 -19.32 0.76
CA PHE A 173 0.91 -19.65 -0.58
C PHE A 173 -0.57 -20.07 -0.62
N LEU A 174 -0.97 -21.00 0.23
CA LEU A 174 -2.35 -21.52 0.26
C LEU A 174 -3.36 -20.45 0.68
N TYR A 175 -3.04 -19.60 1.70
CA TYR A 175 -3.90 -18.51 2.10
C TYR A 175 -4.13 -17.51 0.95
N THR A 176 -3.03 -17.09 0.32
CA THR A 176 -3.12 -16.08 -0.75
C THR A 176 -3.75 -16.64 -2.01
N LEU A 177 -3.45 -17.89 -2.39
CA LEU A 177 -4.06 -18.55 -3.54
C LEU A 177 -5.57 -18.71 -3.38
N LEU A 178 -6.05 -19.12 -2.18
CA LEU A 178 -7.48 -19.24 -1.93
C LEU A 178 -8.22 -17.91 -2.17
N GLY A 179 -7.67 -16.82 -1.65
CA GLY A 179 -8.24 -15.49 -1.88
C GLY A 179 -8.22 -15.06 -3.35
N SER A 180 -7.12 -15.36 -4.04
CA SER A 180 -6.95 -15.05 -5.46
C SER A 180 -7.95 -15.80 -6.36
N VAL A 181 -8.21 -17.07 -6.07
CA VAL A 181 -9.18 -17.86 -6.83
C VAL A 181 -10.60 -17.29 -6.68
N LEU A 182 -10.98 -16.87 -5.47
CA LEU A 182 -12.29 -16.21 -5.28
C LEU A 182 -12.37 -14.88 -6.04
N MET A 183 -11.30 -14.08 -6.01
CA MET A 183 -11.21 -12.84 -6.79
C MET A 183 -11.30 -13.13 -8.30
N LEU A 184 -10.65 -14.19 -8.80
CA LEU A 184 -10.71 -14.59 -10.21
C LEU A 184 -12.14 -14.92 -10.63
N LEU A 185 -12.91 -15.65 -9.82
CA LEU A 185 -14.33 -15.91 -10.09
C LEU A 185 -15.11 -14.59 -10.19
N GLY A 186 -14.81 -13.62 -9.34
CA GLY A 186 -15.40 -12.28 -9.42
C GLY A 186 -15.02 -11.55 -10.72
N ILE A 187 -13.76 -11.62 -11.15
CA ILE A 187 -13.29 -11.04 -12.41
C ILE A 187 -14.00 -11.68 -13.61
N LEU A 188 -14.12 -13.00 -13.63
CA LEU A 188 -14.83 -13.72 -14.69
C LEU A 188 -16.32 -13.34 -14.74
N PHE A 189 -16.96 -13.14 -13.59
CA PHE A 189 -18.35 -12.66 -13.57
C PHE A 189 -18.45 -11.27 -14.21
N LEU A 190 -17.58 -10.32 -13.85
CA LEU A 190 -17.56 -8.98 -14.43
C LEU A 190 -17.37 -9.02 -15.95
N TYR A 191 -16.48 -9.88 -16.43
CA TYR A 191 -16.22 -10.11 -17.84
C TYR A 191 -17.45 -10.59 -18.61
N PHE A 192 -18.13 -11.65 -18.13
CA PHE A 192 -19.34 -12.16 -18.76
C PHE A 192 -20.54 -11.21 -18.64
N HIS A 193 -20.66 -10.52 -17.50
CA HIS A 193 -21.69 -9.49 -17.33
C HIS A 193 -21.52 -8.35 -18.33
N HIS A 194 -20.29 -7.87 -18.53
CA HIS A 194 -19.99 -6.83 -19.51
C HIS A 194 -20.39 -7.28 -20.93
N HIS A 195 -20.06 -8.50 -21.30
CA HIS A 195 -20.48 -9.06 -22.60
C HIS A 195 -22.02 -9.15 -22.72
N THR A 196 -22.73 -9.56 -21.68
CA THR A 196 -24.19 -9.61 -21.68
C THR A 196 -24.82 -8.24 -21.91
N VAL A 197 -24.20 -7.18 -21.38
CA VAL A 197 -24.73 -5.80 -21.48
C VAL A 197 -24.33 -5.13 -22.81
N THR A 198 -23.09 -5.36 -23.31
CA THR A 198 -22.52 -4.61 -24.44
C THR A 198 -22.34 -5.43 -25.71
N GLY A 199 -22.38 -6.77 -25.63
CA GLY A 199 -22.02 -7.68 -26.71
C GLY A 199 -20.52 -7.84 -26.94
N VAL A 200 -19.65 -7.18 -26.14
CA VAL A 200 -18.20 -7.16 -26.31
C VAL A 200 -17.50 -7.91 -25.16
N PHE A 201 -16.60 -8.81 -25.51
CA PHE A 201 -15.70 -9.42 -24.54
C PHE A 201 -14.48 -8.53 -24.28
N THR A 202 -14.25 -8.15 -23.02
CA THR A 202 -13.08 -7.37 -22.63
C THR A 202 -12.72 -7.55 -21.16
N PHE A 203 -11.43 -7.53 -20.86
CA PHE A 203 -10.90 -7.43 -19.50
C PHE A 203 -10.47 -5.99 -19.14
N SER A 204 -10.69 -5.02 -20.01
CA SER A 204 -10.34 -3.61 -19.76
C SER A 204 -11.04 -3.08 -18.52
N ILE A 205 -10.29 -2.72 -17.48
CA ILE A 205 -10.83 -2.19 -16.22
C ILE A 205 -11.66 -0.92 -16.45
N PRO A 206 -11.22 0.07 -17.27
CA PRO A 206 -12.01 1.26 -17.56
C PRO A 206 -13.37 0.96 -18.23
N GLU A 207 -13.42 -0.07 -19.10
CA GLU A 207 -14.69 -0.48 -19.74
C GLU A 207 -15.62 -1.19 -18.75
N LEU A 208 -15.04 -2.07 -17.93
CA LEU A 208 -15.81 -2.78 -16.90
C LEU A 208 -16.41 -1.85 -15.83
N TYR A 209 -15.76 -0.71 -15.52
CA TYR A 209 -16.35 0.29 -14.64
C TYR A 209 -17.67 0.86 -15.15
N LYS A 210 -17.87 0.94 -16.48
CA LYS A 210 -19.08 1.48 -17.09
C LYS A 210 -20.30 0.58 -16.88
N THR A 211 -20.11 -0.74 -16.82
CA THR A 211 -21.18 -1.74 -16.67
C THR A 211 -21.39 -2.21 -15.23
N ALA A 212 -20.44 -1.94 -14.33
CA ALA A 212 -20.54 -2.32 -12.92
C ALA A 212 -21.81 -1.81 -12.21
N PRO A 213 -22.29 -0.56 -12.43
CA PRO A 213 -23.53 -0.07 -11.82
C PRO A 213 -24.78 -0.83 -12.26
N MET A 214 -24.71 -1.57 -13.39
CA MET A 214 -25.85 -2.35 -13.91
C MET A 214 -25.96 -3.76 -13.29
N ILE A 215 -25.01 -4.13 -12.42
CA ILE A 215 -25.03 -5.43 -11.73
C ILE A 215 -26.16 -5.42 -10.68
N PRO A 216 -27.11 -6.39 -10.71
CA PRO A 216 -28.14 -6.49 -9.69
C PRO A 216 -27.53 -6.65 -8.29
N PHE A 217 -28.12 -5.99 -7.29
CA PHE A 217 -27.60 -5.93 -5.92
C PHE A 217 -27.30 -7.31 -5.33
N GLN A 218 -28.15 -8.29 -5.58
CA GLN A 218 -27.96 -9.66 -5.08
C GLN A 218 -26.68 -10.35 -5.58
N TYR A 219 -26.20 -10.03 -6.79
CA TYR A 219 -24.90 -10.50 -7.29
C TYR A 219 -23.77 -9.60 -6.84
N ALA A 220 -23.98 -8.28 -6.79
CA ALA A 220 -22.98 -7.32 -6.39
C ALA A 220 -22.44 -7.60 -4.96
N ILE A 221 -23.30 -8.03 -4.03
CA ILE A 221 -22.87 -8.37 -2.67
C ILE A 221 -21.93 -9.60 -2.65
N TRP A 222 -22.23 -10.65 -3.42
CA TRP A 222 -21.36 -11.84 -3.49
C TRP A 222 -20.04 -11.54 -4.19
N LEU A 223 -20.07 -10.70 -5.22
CA LEU A 223 -18.86 -10.24 -5.89
C LEU A 223 -18.00 -9.40 -4.96
N PHE A 224 -18.62 -8.46 -4.22
CA PHE A 224 -17.92 -7.70 -3.18
C PHE A 224 -17.25 -8.63 -2.17
N VAL A 225 -17.94 -9.67 -1.68
CA VAL A 225 -17.38 -10.64 -0.73
C VAL A 225 -16.22 -11.42 -1.36
N ALA A 226 -16.31 -11.82 -2.62
CA ALA A 226 -15.23 -12.53 -3.32
C ALA A 226 -13.97 -11.67 -3.45
N PHE A 227 -14.10 -10.40 -3.88
CA PHE A 227 -13.01 -9.44 -3.93
C PHE A 227 -12.50 -9.10 -2.52
N PHE A 228 -13.42 -8.91 -1.56
CA PHE A 228 -13.08 -8.64 -0.17
C PHE A 228 -12.19 -9.74 0.42
N ILE A 229 -12.52 -11.00 0.28
CA ILE A 229 -11.70 -12.11 0.82
C ILE A 229 -10.32 -12.10 0.18
N GLY A 230 -10.22 -11.93 -1.14
CA GLY A 230 -8.94 -11.83 -1.84
C GLY A 230 -8.05 -10.72 -1.31
N PHE A 231 -8.61 -9.53 -1.12
CA PHE A 231 -7.85 -8.38 -0.63
C PHE A 231 -7.64 -8.43 0.88
N ALA A 232 -8.61 -8.86 1.68
CA ALA A 232 -8.51 -8.95 3.15
C ALA A 232 -7.44 -9.97 3.58
N ILE A 233 -7.28 -11.07 2.86
CA ILE A 233 -6.17 -12.01 3.06
C ILE A 233 -4.84 -11.31 2.78
N LYS A 234 -4.73 -10.55 1.70
CA LYS A 234 -3.48 -9.89 1.29
C LYS A 234 -3.11 -8.73 2.21
N VAL A 235 -4.09 -7.94 2.68
CA VAL A 235 -3.90 -6.81 3.64
C VAL A 235 -3.47 -7.27 5.03
N PRO A 236 -3.55 -8.42 5.43
CA PRO A 236 -3.98 -9.28 6.51
C PRO A 236 -4.98 -8.62 7.48
N MET A 237 -6.19 -8.41 7.03
CA MET A 237 -7.28 -7.97 7.92
C MET A 237 -7.64 -9.07 8.93
N PHE A 238 -8.06 -8.67 10.12
CA PHE A 238 -8.69 -9.63 11.04
C PHE A 238 -9.97 -10.21 10.40
N PRO A 239 -10.23 -11.53 10.45
CA PRO A 239 -9.45 -12.61 11.08
C PRO A 239 -8.41 -13.28 10.14
N PHE A 240 -8.21 -12.82 8.92
CA PHE A 240 -7.38 -13.46 7.88
C PHE A 240 -5.87 -13.20 8.01
N HIS A 241 -5.40 -12.66 9.14
CA HIS A 241 -4.02 -12.16 9.34
C HIS A 241 -3.00 -13.22 9.78
N THR A 242 -3.43 -14.42 10.16
CA THR A 242 -2.56 -15.39 10.88
C THR A 242 -1.39 -15.94 10.06
N TRP A 243 -1.40 -15.81 8.74
CA TRP A 243 -0.28 -16.21 7.88
C TRP A 243 0.89 -15.22 7.95
N LEU A 244 0.59 -13.93 8.20
CA LEU A 244 1.56 -12.86 8.09
C LEU A 244 2.72 -12.98 9.09
N PRO A 245 2.51 -13.18 10.42
CA PRO A 245 3.61 -13.33 11.35
C PRO A 245 4.50 -14.53 11.05
N ASP A 246 3.91 -15.65 10.63
CA ASP A 246 4.68 -16.86 10.28
C ASP A 246 5.55 -16.61 9.03
N ALA A 247 4.97 -15.98 7.99
CA ALA A 247 5.71 -15.64 6.78
C ALA A 247 6.85 -14.66 7.07
N HIS A 248 6.61 -13.60 7.85
CA HIS A 248 7.66 -12.62 8.19
C HIS A 248 8.79 -13.20 9.02
N VAL A 249 8.45 -13.98 10.04
CA VAL A 249 9.44 -14.55 10.96
C VAL A 249 10.41 -15.44 10.22
N GLU A 250 9.90 -16.25 9.28
CA GLU A 250 10.72 -17.19 8.53
C GLU A 250 11.41 -16.57 7.31
N ALA A 251 10.81 -15.58 6.63
CA ALA A 251 11.39 -14.97 5.44
C ALA A 251 12.79 -14.37 5.70
N PRO A 252 13.70 -14.35 4.72
CA PRO A 252 14.93 -13.57 4.80
C PRO A 252 14.61 -12.09 5.00
N THR A 253 15.54 -11.30 5.56
CA THR A 253 15.31 -9.89 5.91
C THR A 253 14.71 -9.09 4.76
N ALA A 254 15.34 -9.12 3.58
CA ALA A 254 14.85 -8.39 2.41
C ALA A 254 13.46 -8.90 1.93
N GLY A 255 13.20 -10.21 2.06
CA GLY A 255 11.88 -10.78 1.82
C GLY A 255 10.82 -10.18 2.74
N SER A 256 11.14 -9.99 4.03
CA SER A 256 10.25 -9.32 4.98
C SER A 256 10.06 -7.83 4.67
N VAL A 257 11.11 -7.13 4.21
CA VAL A 257 11.01 -5.72 3.78
C VAL A 257 10.03 -5.57 2.64
N ILE A 258 10.16 -6.37 1.59
CA ILE A 258 9.26 -6.33 0.42
C ILE A 258 7.85 -6.81 0.76
N LEU A 259 7.73 -7.85 1.57
CA LEU A 259 6.42 -8.36 2.01
C LEU A 259 5.65 -7.25 2.76
N ALA A 260 6.25 -6.64 3.78
CA ALA A 260 5.63 -5.56 4.53
C ALA A 260 5.53 -4.27 3.74
N GLY A 261 6.57 -3.91 2.98
CA GLY A 261 6.68 -2.63 2.29
C GLY A 261 5.75 -2.50 1.09
N VAL A 262 5.56 -3.57 0.32
CA VAL A 262 4.86 -3.54 -0.97
C VAL A 262 3.72 -4.55 -1.08
N LEU A 263 3.95 -5.85 -0.80
CA LEU A 263 2.96 -6.89 -1.08
C LEU A 263 1.63 -6.68 -0.35
N LEU A 264 1.68 -6.23 0.91
CA LEU A 264 0.46 -5.93 1.67
C LEU A 264 -0.36 -4.79 1.04
N LYS A 265 0.33 -3.82 0.39
CA LYS A 265 -0.32 -2.67 -0.27
C LYS A 265 -1.06 -3.05 -1.54
N MET A 266 -0.73 -4.18 -2.14
CA MET A 266 -1.52 -4.71 -3.26
C MET A 266 -2.96 -4.99 -2.83
N GLY A 267 -3.19 -5.48 -1.60
CA GLY A 267 -4.54 -5.71 -1.06
C GLY A 267 -5.30 -4.41 -0.79
N THR A 268 -4.66 -3.42 -0.15
CA THR A 268 -5.27 -2.10 0.07
C THR A 268 -5.50 -1.35 -1.24
N TYR A 269 -4.58 -1.46 -2.21
CA TYR A 269 -4.77 -0.98 -3.57
C TYR A 269 -5.98 -1.65 -4.24
N GLY A 270 -6.14 -2.96 -4.06
CA GLY A 270 -7.30 -3.69 -4.57
C GLY A 270 -8.62 -3.17 -4.02
N PHE A 271 -8.70 -2.87 -2.73
CA PHE A 271 -9.89 -2.21 -2.16
C PHE A 271 -10.16 -0.86 -2.82
N VAL A 272 -9.15 -0.01 -2.93
CA VAL A 272 -9.29 1.34 -3.50
C VAL A 272 -9.61 1.29 -4.99
N ARG A 273 -8.91 0.43 -5.75
CA ARG A 273 -9.01 0.34 -7.21
C ARG A 273 -10.23 -0.45 -7.68
N PHE A 274 -10.65 -1.47 -6.93
CA PHE A 274 -11.70 -2.38 -7.39
C PHE A 274 -12.92 -2.38 -6.48
N SER A 275 -12.77 -2.65 -5.17
CA SER A 275 -13.95 -2.79 -4.31
C SER A 275 -14.77 -1.51 -4.21
N LEU A 276 -14.14 -0.33 -4.15
CA LEU A 276 -14.85 0.94 -4.06
C LEU A 276 -15.56 1.31 -5.37
N PRO A 277 -14.91 1.29 -6.56
CA PRO A 277 -15.55 1.73 -7.79
C PRO A 277 -16.54 0.71 -8.38
N PHE A 278 -16.32 -0.60 -8.19
CA PHE A 278 -17.19 -1.63 -8.75
C PHE A 278 -18.46 -1.87 -7.92
N PHE A 279 -18.41 -1.66 -6.60
CA PHE A 279 -19.51 -2.06 -5.70
C PHE A 279 -19.97 -0.92 -4.77
N PRO A 280 -20.11 0.34 -5.26
CA PRO A 280 -20.56 1.45 -4.43
C PRO A 280 -21.97 1.22 -3.87
N GLN A 281 -22.87 0.54 -4.62
CA GLN A 281 -24.21 0.18 -4.18
C GLN A 281 -24.21 -0.75 -2.96
N VAL A 282 -23.20 -1.61 -2.81
CA VAL A 282 -23.08 -2.52 -1.66
C VAL A 282 -22.62 -1.77 -0.41
N LEU A 283 -21.66 -0.84 -0.58
CA LEU A 283 -21.08 -0.07 0.52
C LEU A 283 -22.03 1.00 1.07
N ASN A 284 -22.91 1.55 0.22
CA ASN A 284 -23.90 2.56 0.58
C ASN A 284 -25.27 1.96 0.94
N SER A 285 -25.43 0.64 0.82
CA SER A 285 -26.69 -0.05 1.14
C SER A 285 -27.02 0.00 2.63
N SER A 286 -28.30 0.21 2.93
CA SER A 286 -28.87 0.02 4.26
C SER A 286 -29.13 -1.47 4.61
N ALA A 287 -28.95 -2.38 3.64
CA ALA A 287 -29.10 -3.81 3.90
C ALA A 287 -28.10 -4.27 4.98
N THR A 288 -28.60 -5.07 5.92
CA THR A 288 -27.82 -5.51 7.07
C THR A 288 -27.69 -7.03 7.11
N PHE A 289 -26.52 -7.48 7.54
CA PHE A 289 -26.28 -8.84 8.00
C PHE A 289 -25.95 -8.79 9.49
N LEU A 290 -26.68 -9.55 10.31
CA LEU A 290 -26.60 -9.46 11.79
C LEU A 290 -26.76 -8.02 12.32
N ASN A 291 -27.72 -7.28 11.79
CA ASN A 291 -28.00 -5.88 12.11
C ASN A 291 -26.85 -4.89 11.85
N VAL A 292 -25.86 -5.26 11.04
CA VAL A 292 -24.72 -4.41 10.67
C VAL A 292 -24.67 -4.30 9.14
N THR A 293 -24.51 -3.08 8.62
CA THR A 293 -24.32 -2.86 7.18
C THR A 293 -22.97 -3.37 6.70
N THR A 294 -22.81 -3.63 5.40
CA THR A 294 -21.52 -4.05 4.82
C THR A 294 -20.39 -3.08 5.19
N ARG A 295 -20.64 -1.77 5.07
CA ARG A 295 -19.67 -0.74 5.51
C ARG A 295 -19.37 -0.85 7.00
N GLY A 296 -20.40 -1.08 7.82
CA GLY A 296 -20.24 -1.28 9.27
C GLY A 296 -19.34 -2.47 9.61
N TRP A 297 -19.47 -3.58 8.88
CA TRP A 297 -18.58 -4.73 9.03
C TRP A 297 -17.13 -4.38 8.66
N MET A 298 -16.91 -3.66 7.56
CA MET A 298 -15.57 -3.24 7.14
C MET A 298 -14.90 -2.35 8.20
N ILE A 299 -15.63 -1.39 8.72
CA ILE A 299 -15.16 -0.52 9.82
C ILE A 299 -14.89 -1.33 11.09
N GLY A 300 -15.80 -2.21 11.48
CA GLY A 300 -15.63 -3.07 12.66
C GLY A 300 -14.38 -3.93 12.60
N LEU A 301 -14.16 -4.62 11.46
CA LEU A 301 -12.96 -5.43 11.25
C LEU A 301 -11.67 -4.59 11.25
N SER A 302 -11.73 -3.36 10.71
CA SER A 302 -10.59 -2.43 10.75
C SER A 302 -10.26 -2.02 12.18
N LEU A 303 -11.26 -1.65 13.00
CA LEU A 303 -11.07 -1.26 14.40
C LEU A 303 -10.54 -2.42 15.25
N VAL A 304 -11.07 -3.63 15.05
CA VAL A 304 -10.53 -4.84 15.68
C VAL A 304 -9.07 -5.04 15.27
N GLY A 305 -8.74 -4.92 13.99
CA GLY A 305 -7.37 -5.05 13.50
C GLY A 305 -6.42 -4.05 14.16
N ILE A 306 -6.83 -2.78 14.31
CA ILE A 306 -6.04 -1.73 14.97
C ILE A 306 -5.70 -2.12 16.41
N VAL A 307 -6.71 -2.37 17.23
CA VAL A 307 -6.52 -2.59 18.68
C VAL A 307 -5.91 -3.96 18.94
N TYR A 308 -6.45 -5.01 18.32
CA TYR A 308 -5.96 -6.38 18.47
C TYR A 308 -4.50 -6.52 18.00
N GLY A 309 -4.19 -6.00 16.80
CA GLY A 309 -2.83 -6.05 16.26
C GLY A 309 -1.81 -5.39 17.20
N ALA A 310 -2.14 -4.21 17.74
CA ALA A 310 -1.29 -3.49 18.67
C ALA A 310 -1.11 -4.21 20.02
N LEU A 311 -2.18 -4.76 20.59
CA LEU A 311 -2.10 -5.54 21.85
C LEU A 311 -1.28 -6.81 21.67
N VAL A 312 -1.45 -7.52 20.56
CA VAL A 312 -0.65 -8.72 20.27
C VAL A 312 0.82 -8.36 20.05
N SER A 313 1.12 -7.23 19.37
CA SER A 313 2.49 -6.72 19.21
C SER A 313 3.15 -6.49 20.58
N LEU A 314 2.46 -5.85 21.50
CA LEU A 314 2.96 -5.54 22.84
C LEU A 314 3.41 -6.80 23.61
N MET A 315 2.74 -7.93 23.40
CA MET A 315 3.00 -9.18 24.11
C MET A 315 4.05 -10.08 23.45
N GLN A 316 4.64 -9.67 22.33
CA GLN A 316 5.62 -10.50 21.63
C GLN A 316 6.99 -10.51 22.35
N LYS A 317 7.63 -11.68 22.32
CA LYS A 317 9.00 -11.88 22.83
C LYS A 317 10.04 -11.80 21.70
N ASP A 318 9.63 -12.07 20.47
CA ASP A 318 10.45 -11.99 19.24
C ASP A 318 10.24 -10.63 18.57
N MET A 319 11.34 -9.88 18.33
CA MET A 319 11.28 -8.55 17.70
C MET A 319 10.64 -8.59 16.31
N LYS A 320 10.91 -9.63 15.52
CA LYS A 320 10.38 -9.75 14.15
C LYS A 320 8.88 -10.03 14.15
N LYS A 321 8.38 -10.81 15.13
CA LYS A 321 6.96 -11.02 15.35
C LYS A 321 6.26 -9.73 15.78
N LEU A 322 6.89 -8.97 16.67
CA LEU A 322 6.35 -7.68 17.14
C LEU A 322 6.11 -6.75 15.94
N VAL A 323 7.11 -6.58 15.07
CA VAL A 323 7.01 -5.76 13.86
C VAL A 323 5.97 -6.33 12.89
N ALA A 324 5.84 -7.66 12.76
CA ALA A 324 4.83 -8.27 11.90
C ALA A 324 3.40 -7.97 12.37
N TYR A 325 3.12 -8.10 13.67
CA TYR A 325 1.80 -7.79 14.23
C TYR A 325 1.50 -6.28 14.23
N SER A 326 2.52 -5.42 14.36
CA SER A 326 2.32 -3.97 14.20
C SER A 326 1.78 -3.61 12.82
N SER A 327 2.16 -4.36 11.78
CA SER A 327 1.61 -4.19 10.43
C SER A 327 0.11 -4.47 10.36
N VAL A 328 -0.42 -5.44 11.13
CA VAL A 328 -1.87 -5.69 11.22
C VAL A 328 -2.59 -4.46 11.78
N SER A 329 -2.02 -3.82 12.81
CA SER A 329 -2.57 -2.60 13.40
C SER A 329 -2.53 -1.41 12.42
N HIS A 330 -1.39 -1.10 11.83
CA HIS A 330 -1.24 0.04 10.91
C HIS A 330 -2.07 -0.12 9.63
N LEU A 331 -2.20 -1.33 9.10
CA LEU A 331 -3.08 -1.61 7.95
C LEU A 331 -4.56 -1.59 8.33
N GLY A 332 -4.89 -1.83 9.60
CA GLY A 332 -6.21 -1.55 10.15
C GLY A 332 -6.59 -0.07 10.03
N PHE A 333 -5.64 0.86 10.29
CA PHE A 333 -5.85 2.29 10.00
C PHE A 333 -6.07 2.54 8.51
N CYS A 334 -5.27 1.92 7.62
CA CYS A 334 -5.47 2.07 6.18
C CYS A 334 -6.86 1.64 5.75
N THR A 335 -7.34 0.48 6.19
CA THR A 335 -8.70 -0.01 5.85
C THR A 335 -9.79 0.85 6.47
N LEU A 336 -9.61 1.37 7.69
CA LEU A 336 -10.52 2.35 8.29
C LEU A 336 -10.66 3.60 7.40
N GLY A 337 -9.55 4.15 6.91
CA GLY A 337 -9.54 5.30 6.01
C GLY A 337 -10.21 5.02 4.67
N ILE A 338 -10.01 3.83 4.08
CA ILE A 338 -10.66 3.39 2.84
C ILE A 338 -12.19 3.37 3.02
N PHE A 339 -12.68 2.72 4.07
CA PHE A 339 -14.11 2.55 4.30
C PHE A 339 -14.79 3.72 5.03
N ALA A 340 -14.03 4.77 5.38
CA ALA A 340 -14.60 6.06 5.75
C ALA A 340 -15.35 6.72 4.58
N LEU A 341 -15.06 6.35 3.33
CA LEU A 341 -15.71 6.76 2.08
C LEU A 341 -15.75 8.28 1.89
N ASN A 342 -14.72 8.97 2.32
CA ASN A 342 -14.53 10.40 2.09
C ASN A 342 -13.08 10.70 1.64
N SER A 343 -12.89 11.85 1.00
CA SER A 343 -11.58 12.22 0.41
C SER A 343 -10.46 12.28 1.43
N MET A 344 -10.74 12.72 2.66
CA MET A 344 -9.76 12.83 3.72
C MET A 344 -9.28 11.44 4.20
N GLY A 345 -10.22 10.54 4.52
CA GLY A 345 -9.90 9.17 4.94
C GLY A 345 -9.15 8.39 3.86
N LEU A 346 -9.60 8.50 2.60
CA LEU A 346 -9.00 7.79 1.48
C LEU A 346 -7.59 8.32 1.15
N SER A 347 -7.39 9.65 1.12
CA SER A 347 -6.05 10.26 0.93
C SER A 347 -5.10 9.88 2.06
N GLY A 348 -5.57 9.96 3.31
CA GLY A 348 -4.81 9.53 4.49
C GLY A 348 -4.44 8.04 4.40
N SER A 349 -5.37 7.19 3.97
CA SER A 349 -5.12 5.75 3.80
C SER A 349 -4.03 5.47 2.76
N VAL A 350 -4.09 6.08 1.57
CA VAL A 350 -3.07 5.88 0.53
C VAL A 350 -1.72 6.40 1.01
N LEU A 351 -1.67 7.57 1.64
CA LEU A 351 -0.41 8.10 2.19
C LEU A 351 0.14 7.19 3.30
N GLN A 352 -0.72 6.64 4.17
CA GLN A 352 -0.29 5.71 5.22
C GLN A 352 0.24 4.39 4.66
N GLN A 353 -0.23 3.93 3.52
CA GLN A 353 0.37 2.79 2.83
C GLN A 353 1.84 3.07 2.47
N ILE A 354 2.15 4.26 1.96
CA ILE A 354 3.54 4.68 1.64
C ILE A 354 4.34 4.79 2.93
N ASN A 355 3.82 5.46 3.95
CA ASN A 355 4.45 5.64 5.25
C ASN A 355 4.81 4.32 5.92
N HIS A 356 3.86 3.38 5.95
CA HIS A 356 4.08 2.03 6.48
C HIS A 356 5.15 1.28 5.68
N GLY A 357 5.21 1.45 4.34
CA GLY A 357 6.27 0.87 3.52
C GLY A 357 7.65 1.38 3.93
N ILE A 358 7.79 2.68 4.16
CA ILE A 358 9.03 3.33 4.58
C ILE A 358 9.42 2.90 6.00
N SER A 359 8.53 3.14 6.97
CA SER A 359 8.83 2.90 8.39
C SER A 359 8.99 1.42 8.71
N THR A 360 8.03 0.57 8.32
CA THR A 360 8.07 -0.86 8.63
C THR A 360 9.12 -1.61 7.80
N GLY A 361 9.38 -1.16 6.56
CA GLY A 361 10.53 -1.64 5.78
C GLY A 361 11.84 -1.41 6.54
N ALA A 362 12.04 -0.20 7.08
CA ALA A 362 13.20 0.09 7.94
C ALA A 362 13.21 -0.74 9.21
N LEU A 363 12.06 -0.96 9.88
CA LEU A 363 12.00 -1.80 11.07
C LEU A 363 12.44 -3.24 10.80
N PHE A 364 12.07 -3.82 9.66
CA PHE A 364 12.55 -5.16 9.29
C PHE A 364 14.04 -5.18 8.96
N LEU A 365 14.60 -4.13 8.33
CA LEU A 365 16.05 -3.99 8.16
C LEU A 365 16.77 -3.92 9.51
N ILE A 366 16.25 -3.13 10.45
CA ILE A 366 16.78 -2.99 11.82
C ILE A 366 16.84 -4.36 12.49
N VAL A 367 15.72 -5.09 12.54
CA VAL A 367 15.70 -6.43 13.14
C VAL A 367 16.62 -7.40 12.40
N GLY A 368 16.70 -7.30 11.07
CA GLY A 368 17.57 -8.13 10.24
C GLY A 368 19.05 -7.95 10.55
N ILE A 369 19.50 -6.70 10.64
CA ILE A 369 20.90 -6.36 10.96
C ILE A 369 21.33 -6.95 12.31
N LEU A 370 20.47 -6.81 13.32
CA LEU A 370 20.77 -7.37 14.64
C LEU A 370 20.76 -8.90 14.62
N TYR A 371 19.84 -9.49 13.87
CA TYR A 371 19.78 -10.94 13.67
C TYR A 371 21.01 -11.50 12.94
N GLU A 372 21.50 -10.85 11.89
CA GLU A 372 22.71 -11.25 11.16
C GLU A 372 23.95 -11.29 12.07
N ARG A 373 24.03 -10.38 13.06
CA ARG A 373 25.15 -10.32 14.02
C ARG A 373 25.03 -11.32 15.17
N ARG A 374 23.80 -11.64 15.61
CA ARG A 374 23.55 -12.39 16.85
C ARG A 374 22.84 -13.74 16.66
N HIS A 375 22.23 -13.97 15.50
CA HIS A 375 21.41 -15.14 15.18
C HIS A 375 20.28 -15.44 16.18
N THR A 376 19.83 -14.40 16.91
CA THR A 376 18.65 -14.46 17.78
C THR A 376 17.78 -13.22 17.57
N ARG A 377 16.49 -13.31 17.85
CA ARG A 377 15.51 -12.22 17.80
C ARG A 377 14.79 -12.04 19.11
N GLU A 378 15.12 -12.86 20.12
CA GLU A 378 14.52 -12.80 21.45
C GLU A 378 14.92 -11.50 22.15
N ILE A 379 13.92 -10.70 22.56
CA ILE A 379 14.12 -9.39 23.19
C ILE A 379 14.94 -9.52 24.48
N ALA A 380 14.74 -10.61 25.23
CA ALA A 380 15.42 -10.86 26.51
C ALA A 380 16.95 -11.08 26.37
N GLU A 381 17.44 -11.41 25.16
CA GLU A 381 18.87 -11.60 24.89
C GLU A 381 19.64 -10.29 24.74
N TYR A 382 18.93 -9.16 24.74
CA TYR A 382 19.50 -7.85 24.49
C TYR A 382 19.36 -6.93 25.71
N GLY A 383 20.18 -5.89 25.76
CA GLY A 383 20.19 -4.79 26.71
C GLY A 383 21.43 -3.94 26.47
N GLY A 384 21.33 -2.63 26.62
CA GLY A 384 22.44 -1.71 26.49
C GLY A 384 23.05 -1.59 25.08
N ILE A 385 22.33 -1.97 24.02
CA ILE A 385 22.85 -1.97 22.64
C ILE A 385 23.27 -0.56 22.19
N SER A 386 22.68 0.51 22.72
CA SER A 386 23.09 1.89 22.42
C SER A 386 24.53 2.22 22.82
N ASN A 387 25.09 1.51 23.81
CA ASN A 387 26.45 1.72 24.24
C ASN A 387 27.48 1.12 23.26
N VAL A 388 27.09 0.10 22.51
CA VAL A 388 27.98 -0.64 21.61
C VAL A 388 27.75 -0.23 20.15
N MET A 389 26.49 0.05 19.77
CA MET A 389 26.07 0.40 18.41
C MET A 389 25.29 1.74 18.41
N PRO A 390 25.94 2.91 18.65
CA PRO A 390 25.26 4.18 18.79
C PRO A 390 24.60 4.69 17.51
N ILE A 391 25.20 4.48 16.32
CA ILE A 391 24.62 4.89 15.03
C ILE A 391 23.36 4.06 14.76
N TYR A 392 23.44 2.73 14.99
CA TYR A 392 22.30 1.84 14.86
C TYR A 392 21.16 2.23 15.80
N ALA A 393 21.46 2.55 17.07
CA ALA A 393 20.48 2.99 18.05
C ALA A 393 19.79 4.29 17.62
N THR A 394 20.56 5.26 17.11
CA THR A 394 20.01 6.54 16.63
C THR A 394 19.06 6.34 15.44
N ILE A 395 19.47 5.58 14.43
CA ILE A 395 18.63 5.27 13.26
C ILE A 395 17.37 4.53 13.71
N THR A 396 17.51 3.56 14.61
CA THR A 396 16.37 2.81 15.15
C THR A 396 15.38 3.73 15.85
N MET A 397 15.85 4.66 16.68
CA MET A 397 14.98 5.64 17.35
C MET A 397 14.19 6.47 16.33
N ILE A 398 14.86 7.03 15.32
CA ILE A 398 14.18 7.80 14.27
C ILE A 398 13.08 6.99 13.60
N MET A 399 13.35 5.74 13.22
CA MET A 399 12.38 4.91 12.52
C MET A 399 11.26 4.39 13.45
N PHE A 400 11.52 4.19 14.74
CA PHE A 400 10.50 3.89 15.74
C PHE A 400 9.56 5.08 15.94
N LEU A 401 10.12 6.30 16.09
CA LEU A 401 9.35 7.54 16.18
C LEU A 401 8.49 7.78 14.93
N SER A 402 9.04 7.46 13.75
CA SER A 402 8.31 7.49 12.48
C SER A 402 7.13 6.51 12.47
N SER A 403 7.36 5.27 12.92
CA SER A 403 6.34 4.22 12.90
C SER A 403 5.23 4.44 13.93
N MET A 404 5.54 5.00 15.10
CA MET A 404 4.52 5.27 16.13
C MET A 404 3.71 6.56 15.90
N GLY A 405 4.01 7.29 14.83
CA GLY A 405 3.25 8.51 14.49
C GLY A 405 3.65 9.75 15.27
N LEU A 406 4.96 9.97 15.51
CA LEU A 406 5.42 11.24 16.10
C LEU A 406 5.17 12.38 15.10
N PRO A 407 4.58 13.54 15.53
CA PRO A 407 4.52 14.74 14.70
C PRO A 407 5.88 15.11 14.10
N LEU A 408 5.87 15.67 12.88
CA LEU A 408 7.02 15.97 12.02
C LEU A 408 7.61 14.74 11.30
N LEU A 409 7.08 13.54 11.53
CA LEU A 409 7.43 12.33 10.79
C LEU A 409 6.22 11.80 10.01
N ASN A 410 6.49 11.01 9.00
CA ASN A 410 5.50 10.56 8.02
C ASN A 410 4.32 9.77 8.62
N GLY A 411 4.55 8.91 9.62
CA GLY A 411 3.50 8.09 10.24
C GLY A 411 2.36 8.93 10.81
N PHE A 412 2.68 10.05 11.47
CA PHE A 412 1.69 10.98 12.01
C PHE A 412 0.75 11.52 10.92
N VAL A 413 1.32 11.97 9.80
CA VAL A 413 0.52 12.61 8.73
C VAL A 413 -0.54 11.66 8.20
N GLY A 414 -0.17 10.39 7.95
CA GLY A 414 -1.11 9.40 7.42
C GLY A 414 -2.20 9.03 8.43
N GLU A 415 -1.83 8.62 9.64
CA GLU A 415 -2.77 8.16 10.67
C GLU A 415 -3.69 9.28 11.16
N PHE A 416 -3.15 10.48 11.37
CA PHE A 416 -3.94 11.63 11.76
C PHE A 416 -4.99 11.99 10.71
N THR A 417 -4.62 11.98 9.42
CA THR A 417 -5.56 12.25 8.33
C THR A 417 -6.64 11.17 8.23
N ILE A 418 -6.30 9.90 8.48
CA ILE A 418 -7.28 8.80 8.57
C ILE A 418 -8.25 9.04 9.72
N LEU A 419 -7.75 9.38 10.90
CA LEU A 419 -8.58 9.67 12.07
C LEU A 419 -9.51 10.85 11.83
N GLN A 420 -9.05 11.93 11.17
CA GLN A 420 -9.89 13.04 10.77
C GLN A 420 -11.01 12.60 9.81
N GLY A 421 -10.67 11.77 8.79
CA GLY A 421 -11.65 11.23 7.85
C GLY A 421 -12.67 10.32 8.54
N ALA A 422 -12.23 9.48 9.46
CA ALA A 422 -13.10 8.63 10.28
C ALA A 422 -13.99 9.46 11.19
N PHE A 423 -13.45 10.50 11.84
CA PHE A 423 -14.20 11.40 12.73
C PHE A 423 -15.29 12.15 11.97
N THR A 424 -14.97 12.67 10.78
CA THR A 424 -15.94 13.36 9.92
C THR A 424 -17.10 12.45 9.50
N ALA A 425 -16.80 11.16 9.23
CA ALA A 425 -17.83 10.19 8.89
C ALA A 425 -18.66 9.76 10.12
N ASN A 426 -17.98 9.46 11.23
CA ASN A 426 -18.58 9.11 12.52
C ASN A 426 -17.51 9.22 13.62
N TRP A 427 -17.68 10.16 14.56
CA TRP A 427 -16.73 10.40 15.65
C TRP A 427 -16.42 9.15 16.49
N LYS A 428 -17.37 8.20 16.63
CA LYS A 428 -17.17 6.95 17.38
C LYS A 428 -16.08 6.08 16.76
N TRP A 429 -15.95 6.09 15.42
CA TRP A 429 -14.91 5.31 14.74
C TRP A 429 -13.51 5.84 15.06
N ALA A 430 -13.35 7.15 15.04
CA ALA A 430 -12.08 7.77 15.44
C ALA A 430 -11.77 7.52 16.93
N ALA A 431 -12.78 7.61 17.81
CA ALA A 431 -12.61 7.34 19.23
C ALA A 431 -12.16 5.89 19.52
N TRP A 432 -12.70 4.90 18.80
CA TRP A 432 -12.29 3.50 18.92
C TRP A 432 -10.94 3.19 18.26
N ALA A 433 -10.53 3.97 17.27
CA ALA A 433 -9.23 3.82 16.61
C ALA A 433 -8.08 4.52 17.37
N ALA A 434 -8.35 5.63 18.06
CA ALA A 434 -7.34 6.44 18.76
C ALA A 434 -6.46 5.65 19.76
N PRO A 435 -6.97 4.68 20.56
CA PRO A 435 -6.13 3.84 21.38
C PRO A 435 -5.01 3.11 20.64
N GLY A 436 -5.20 2.81 19.34
CA GLY A 436 -4.17 2.18 18.51
C GLY A 436 -2.89 3.00 18.42
N VAL A 437 -2.99 4.33 18.34
CA VAL A 437 -1.82 5.23 18.31
C VAL A 437 -1.04 5.17 19.64
N VAL A 438 -1.77 5.19 20.76
CA VAL A 438 -1.16 5.08 22.10
C VAL A 438 -0.46 3.72 22.28
N LEU A 439 -1.12 2.64 21.83
CA LEU A 439 -0.55 1.30 21.89
C LEU A 439 0.67 1.15 20.97
N ALA A 440 0.68 1.82 19.80
CA ALA A 440 1.84 1.84 18.91
C ALA A 440 3.07 2.46 19.60
N ALA A 441 2.88 3.59 20.26
CA ALA A 441 3.93 4.19 21.08
C ALA A 441 4.38 3.26 22.22
N ALA A 442 3.41 2.62 22.90
CA ALA A 442 3.71 1.73 24.03
C ALA A 442 4.60 0.55 23.60
N TYR A 443 4.24 -0.23 22.56
CA TYR A 443 5.05 -1.40 22.21
C TYR A 443 6.41 -1.04 21.57
N LEU A 444 6.52 0.06 20.81
CA LEU A 444 7.80 0.47 20.20
C LEU A 444 8.75 1.05 21.24
N LEU A 445 8.29 1.97 22.09
CA LEU A 445 9.14 2.56 23.12
C LEU A 445 9.55 1.52 24.18
N TRP A 446 8.65 0.60 24.54
CA TRP A 446 8.98 -0.50 25.43
C TRP A 446 9.98 -1.48 24.80
N LEU A 447 9.88 -1.77 23.51
CA LEU A 447 10.89 -2.54 22.78
C LEU A 447 12.23 -1.81 22.79
N TYR A 448 12.23 -0.50 22.50
CA TYR A 448 13.45 0.30 22.50
C TYR A 448 14.11 0.33 23.89
N GLN A 449 13.33 0.55 24.93
CA GLN A 449 13.82 0.55 26.31
C GLN A 449 14.52 -0.76 26.66
N ARG A 450 13.92 -1.91 26.32
CA ARG A 450 14.46 -3.23 26.69
C ARG A 450 15.71 -3.60 25.89
N VAL A 451 15.83 -3.18 24.65
CA VAL A 451 16.93 -3.57 23.76
C VAL A 451 18.10 -2.59 23.84
N PHE A 452 17.82 -1.30 23.87
CA PHE A 452 18.84 -0.26 23.67
C PHE A 452 19.34 0.38 24.95
N PHE A 453 18.49 0.54 25.97
CA PHE A 453 18.88 1.18 27.22
C PHE A 453 19.44 0.21 28.25
N GLY A 454 20.06 0.78 29.29
CA GLY A 454 20.68 0.04 30.39
C GLY A 454 22.12 -0.38 30.13
N THR A 455 22.57 -1.36 30.89
CA THR A 455 23.90 -1.99 30.75
C THR A 455 23.84 -3.16 29.79
N VAL A 456 24.96 -3.51 29.16
CA VAL A 456 25.07 -4.72 28.35
C VAL A 456 25.00 -5.93 29.28
N THR A 457 23.89 -6.63 29.24
CA THR A 457 23.60 -7.77 30.14
C THR A 457 24.18 -9.11 29.63
N ASN A 458 24.39 -9.23 28.32
CA ASN A 458 24.90 -10.44 27.68
C ASN A 458 26.26 -10.14 27.05
N SER A 459 27.30 -10.85 27.49
CA SER A 459 28.68 -10.67 27.01
C SER A 459 28.84 -10.85 25.50
N LYS A 460 27.97 -11.62 24.86
CA LYS A 460 27.95 -11.77 23.41
C LYS A 460 27.58 -10.46 22.68
N ASN A 461 26.98 -9.50 23.36
CA ASN A 461 26.60 -8.21 22.78
C ASN A 461 27.74 -7.18 22.86
N GLU A 462 28.75 -7.37 23.73
CA GLU A 462 29.86 -6.44 23.92
C GLU A 462 30.73 -6.23 22.67
N LYS A 463 30.82 -7.25 21.82
CA LYS A 463 31.68 -7.27 20.63
C LYS A 463 30.92 -6.95 19.33
N LEU A 464 29.69 -6.47 19.41
CA LEU A 464 28.92 -6.12 18.21
C LEU A 464 29.51 -4.88 17.53
N HIS A 465 29.65 -4.94 16.22
CA HIS A 465 30.09 -3.82 15.41
C HIS A 465 28.88 -2.97 15.00
N ASP A 466 29.05 -1.66 15.00
CA ASP A 466 28.04 -0.71 14.53
C ASP A 466 27.83 -0.82 13.01
N LEU A 467 26.96 -0.01 12.44
CA LEU A 467 26.58 -0.05 11.05
C LEU A 467 27.76 0.20 10.11
N THR A 468 27.83 -0.61 9.07
CA THR A 468 28.71 -0.38 7.92
C THR A 468 28.17 0.74 7.03
N PRO A 469 29.01 1.42 6.22
CA PRO A 469 28.54 2.45 5.29
C PRO A 469 27.43 1.98 4.33
N ARG A 470 27.49 0.71 3.88
CA ARG A 470 26.44 0.11 3.05
C ARG A 470 25.12 -0.01 3.80
N GLU A 471 25.13 -0.45 5.07
CA GLU A 471 23.92 -0.54 5.90
C GLU A 471 23.33 0.84 6.17
N VAL A 472 24.17 1.83 6.45
CA VAL A 472 23.72 3.23 6.59
C VAL A 472 23.04 3.70 5.29
N LEU A 473 23.63 3.41 4.13
CA LEU A 473 23.06 3.79 2.83
C LEU A 473 21.65 3.21 2.61
N THR A 474 21.32 2.03 3.16
CA THR A 474 19.96 1.48 3.06
C THR A 474 18.92 2.29 3.85
N PHE A 475 19.33 2.97 4.93
CA PHE A 475 18.42 3.77 5.76
C PHE A 475 18.28 5.22 5.30
N VAL A 476 19.31 5.80 4.70
CA VAL A 476 19.32 7.22 4.32
C VAL A 476 18.10 7.62 3.48
N PRO A 477 17.74 6.91 2.39
CA PRO A 477 16.54 7.25 1.61
C PRO A 477 15.25 7.15 2.42
N LEU A 478 15.16 6.17 3.33
CA LEU A 478 13.97 5.94 4.16
C LEU A 478 13.81 7.07 5.19
N ILE A 479 14.90 7.51 5.82
CA ILE A 479 14.91 8.64 6.76
C ILE A 479 14.54 9.94 6.04
N ILE A 480 15.15 10.20 4.86
CA ILE A 480 14.83 11.38 4.06
C ILE A 480 13.32 11.41 3.72
N MET A 481 12.77 10.29 3.26
CA MET A 481 11.34 10.20 2.94
C MET A 481 10.45 10.37 4.18
N ALA A 482 10.84 9.79 5.32
CA ALA A 482 10.10 9.94 6.57
C ALA A 482 10.04 11.40 7.04
N LEU A 483 11.14 12.13 6.94
CA LEU A 483 11.22 13.55 7.26
C LEU A 483 10.48 14.40 6.21
N TRP A 484 10.67 14.13 4.93
CA TRP A 484 10.03 14.92 3.87
C TRP A 484 8.50 14.84 3.95
N ILE A 485 7.93 13.64 4.05
CA ILE A 485 6.48 13.47 4.17
C ILE A 485 5.97 14.10 5.49
N GLY A 486 6.76 13.97 6.58
CA GLY A 486 6.36 14.51 7.88
C GLY A 486 6.36 16.04 7.94
N LEU A 487 7.36 16.68 7.34
CA LEU A 487 7.52 18.14 7.36
C LEU A 487 6.75 18.84 6.24
N TYR A 488 6.64 18.25 5.06
CA TYR A 488 6.02 18.86 3.90
C TYR A 488 5.14 17.86 3.10
N PRO A 489 3.99 17.44 3.65
CA PRO A 489 3.11 16.44 3.03
C PRO A 489 2.34 16.96 1.82
N LYS A 490 2.27 18.28 1.61
CA LYS A 490 1.46 18.92 0.57
C LYS A 490 1.64 18.32 -0.84
N PRO A 491 2.86 18.04 -1.34
CA PRO A 491 3.03 17.45 -2.67
C PRO A 491 2.35 16.08 -2.81
N PHE A 492 2.40 15.26 -1.77
CA PHE A 492 1.80 13.92 -1.78
C PHE A 492 0.28 13.99 -1.83
N PHE A 493 -0.33 14.87 -1.05
CA PHE A 493 -1.78 15.10 -1.11
C PHE A 493 -2.23 15.68 -2.45
N GLN A 494 -1.46 16.59 -3.06
CA GLN A 494 -1.77 17.13 -4.39
C GLN A 494 -1.75 16.06 -5.49
N ILE A 495 -0.87 15.07 -5.40
CA ILE A 495 -0.83 13.92 -6.30
C ILE A 495 -2.09 13.04 -6.13
N LEU A 496 -2.58 12.91 -4.91
CA LEU A 496 -3.74 12.08 -4.57
C LEU A 496 -5.08 12.76 -4.80
N GLU A 497 -5.13 14.09 -4.89
CA GLU A 497 -6.37 14.87 -4.91
C GLU A 497 -7.31 14.43 -6.03
N GLN A 498 -6.82 14.35 -7.27
CA GLN A 498 -7.64 14.02 -8.42
C GLN A 498 -8.17 12.58 -8.36
N PRO A 499 -7.35 11.51 -8.25
CA PRO A 499 -7.84 10.14 -8.27
C PRO A 499 -8.73 9.83 -7.06
N VAL A 500 -8.45 10.38 -5.89
CA VAL A 500 -9.27 10.18 -4.69
C VAL A 500 -10.65 10.84 -4.86
N ASN A 501 -10.70 12.07 -5.35
CA ASN A 501 -11.97 12.76 -5.57
C ASN A 501 -12.82 12.04 -6.64
N GLN A 502 -12.22 11.50 -7.70
CA GLN A 502 -12.94 10.71 -8.70
C GLN A 502 -13.58 9.46 -8.08
N ILE A 503 -12.83 8.72 -7.25
CA ILE A 503 -13.35 7.53 -6.56
C ILE A 503 -14.51 7.92 -5.62
N VAL A 504 -14.33 8.96 -4.81
CA VAL A 504 -15.37 9.41 -3.87
C VAL A 504 -16.62 9.87 -4.60
N GLN A 505 -16.48 10.61 -5.71
CA GLN A 505 -17.61 11.01 -6.55
C GLN A 505 -18.33 9.81 -7.17
N THR A 506 -17.59 8.79 -7.64
CA THR A 506 -18.19 7.55 -8.15
C THR A 506 -19.04 6.86 -7.09
N ILE A 507 -18.55 6.83 -5.84
CA ILE A 507 -19.31 6.23 -4.72
C ILE A 507 -20.57 7.04 -4.41
N GLN A 508 -20.49 8.38 -4.42
CA GLN A 508 -21.62 9.26 -4.10
C GLN A 508 -22.69 9.28 -5.20
N ASN A 509 -22.28 9.33 -6.46
CA ASN A 509 -23.19 9.36 -7.60
C ASN A 509 -24.00 8.04 -7.72
N ASN A 510 -23.39 6.90 -7.45
CA ASN A 510 -24.04 5.61 -7.47
C ASN A 510 -24.85 5.29 -6.19
N SER A 511 -24.89 6.21 -5.23
CA SER A 511 -25.74 6.09 -4.03
C SER A 511 -27.20 6.50 -4.28
N ASN A 512 -27.50 7.19 -5.38
CA ASN A 512 -28.83 7.64 -5.73
C ASN A 512 -29.26 7.05 -7.09
N PRO A 513 -29.99 5.93 -7.12
CA PRO A 513 -30.43 5.29 -8.36
C PRO A 513 -31.38 6.16 -9.21
N ASN A 514 -31.91 7.26 -8.65
CA ASN A 514 -32.79 8.21 -9.32
C ASN A 514 -32.08 9.54 -9.69
N ALA A 515 -30.79 9.66 -9.48
CA ALA A 515 -30.07 10.83 -9.97
C ALA A 515 -29.98 10.73 -11.51
N PRO A 516 -30.47 11.74 -12.28
CA PRO A 516 -30.24 11.77 -13.71
C PRO A 516 -28.74 11.71 -13.93
N ALA A 517 -28.33 10.90 -14.93
CA ALA A 517 -26.93 10.85 -15.36
C ALA A 517 -26.53 12.31 -15.74
N ILE A 518 -25.98 13.04 -14.79
CA ILE A 518 -25.46 14.38 -15.00
C ILE A 518 -24.25 14.13 -15.90
N ALA A 519 -24.45 14.44 -17.20
CA ALA A 519 -23.38 14.56 -18.16
C ALA A 519 -22.25 15.32 -17.46
N GLN A 520 -21.04 14.80 -17.59
CA GLN A 520 -19.78 15.30 -17.06
C GLN A 520 -19.67 16.83 -17.20
N ALA A 521 -20.22 17.57 -16.24
CA ALA A 521 -19.91 18.97 -16.06
C ALA A 521 -18.65 19.00 -15.19
N VAL A 522 -17.52 19.20 -15.83
CA VAL A 522 -16.26 19.56 -15.19
C VAL A 522 -16.54 20.73 -14.26
N PRO A 523 -16.30 20.66 -12.94
CA PRO A 523 -16.28 21.85 -12.12
C PRO A 523 -15.11 22.71 -12.62
N GLN A 524 -15.41 23.77 -13.35
CA GLN A 524 -14.43 24.82 -13.60
C GLN A 524 -14.00 25.33 -12.23
N GLY A 525 -12.73 25.13 -11.90
CA GLY A 525 -12.13 25.71 -10.72
C GLY A 525 -12.47 27.21 -10.70
N LEU A 526 -12.99 27.68 -9.58
CA LEU A 526 -13.23 29.09 -9.30
C LEU A 526 -11.92 29.89 -9.48
N LYS A 527 -11.64 30.28 -10.72
CA LYS A 527 -10.83 31.45 -10.97
C LYS A 527 -11.79 32.65 -10.74
N PRO A 528 -11.41 33.64 -9.94
CA PRO A 528 -12.20 34.84 -9.84
C PRO A 528 -12.31 35.44 -11.24
N ALA A 529 -13.52 35.61 -11.74
CA ALA A 529 -13.79 36.34 -12.98
C ALA A 529 -13.36 37.78 -12.77
N LEU A 530 -12.22 38.15 -13.33
CA LEU A 530 -11.84 39.55 -13.48
C LEU A 530 -12.69 40.10 -14.62
N LEU A 531 -13.75 40.81 -14.27
CA LEU A 531 -14.46 41.66 -15.20
C LEU A 531 -13.56 42.90 -15.46
N PRO A 532 -13.24 43.24 -16.70
CA PRO A 532 -12.53 44.46 -16.99
C PRO A 532 -13.47 45.67 -16.77
N LEU A 533 -13.13 46.48 -15.77
CA LEU A 533 -13.72 47.79 -15.61
C LEU A 533 -13.06 48.80 -16.57
N PRO A 534 -13.80 49.81 -17.09
CA PRO A 534 -13.26 50.73 -18.08
C PRO A 534 -12.13 51.65 -17.60
N ASN A 535 -11.78 51.66 -16.34
CA ASN A 535 -10.74 52.51 -15.77
C ASN A 535 -9.83 51.76 -14.77
N GLY A 536 -9.12 50.76 -15.20
CA GLY A 536 -7.79 50.35 -14.71
C GLY A 536 -7.55 50.06 -13.23
N THR A 537 -8.56 49.95 -12.34
CA THR A 537 -8.39 49.59 -10.91
C THR A 537 -9.28 48.41 -10.55
N ALA A 538 -8.68 47.29 -10.09
CA ALA A 538 -9.41 46.10 -9.66
C ALA A 538 -9.74 46.20 -8.16
N GLU A 539 -11.01 46.24 -7.79
CA GLU A 539 -11.48 46.08 -6.44
C GLU A 539 -12.00 44.65 -6.20
N ALA A 540 -11.61 44.06 -5.06
CA ALA A 540 -12.02 42.71 -4.66
C ALA A 540 -13.47 42.75 -4.11
N VAL A 541 -14.37 41.95 -4.70
CA VAL A 541 -15.75 41.79 -4.23
C VAL A 541 -15.79 40.82 -3.06
N PRO A 542 -16.39 41.18 -1.90
CA PRO A 542 -16.46 40.29 -0.74
C PRO A 542 -17.50 39.17 -0.97
N PHE A 543 -17.18 37.98 -0.41
CA PHE A 543 -18.04 36.79 -0.47
C PHE A 543 -19.45 37.04 0.08
N PRO A 544 -20.53 36.56 -0.56
CA PRO A 544 -21.87 36.62 -0.01
C PRO A 544 -21.96 35.76 1.26
N LYS A 545 -22.51 36.34 2.32
CA LYS A 545 -22.80 35.65 3.58
C LYS A 545 -23.81 34.51 3.36
N PRO A 546 -23.71 33.40 4.07
CA PRO A 546 -24.67 32.29 3.94
C PRO A 546 -26.09 32.77 4.35
N VAL A 547 -27.06 32.51 3.48
CA VAL A 547 -28.49 32.78 3.74
C VAL A 547 -28.95 31.84 4.85
N ARG A 548 -29.31 32.41 6.01
CA ARG A 548 -30.01 31.68 7.07
C ARG A 548 -31.39 31.27 6.55
N SER A 549 -31.66 29.98 6.45
CA SER A 549 -33.01 29.45 6.23
C SER A 549 -33.92 29.85 7.40
N LYS A 550 -34.99 30.60 7.13
CA LYS A 550 -36.07 30.84 8.08
C LYS A 550 -36.81 29.52 8.32
N VAL A 551 -36.74 29.05 9.55
CA VAL A 551 -37.64 28.01 10.04
C VAL A 551 -39.06 28.59 10.04
N VAL A 552 -39.94 28.01 9.23
CA VAL A 552 -41.37 28.31 9.25
C VAL A 552 -41.98 27.50 10.40
N GLU A 553 -42.30 28.17 11.52
CA GLU A 553 -43.15 27.60 12.56
C GLU A 553 -44.59 27.50 12.03
N THR A 554 -45.04 26.27 11.77
CA THR A 554 -46.47 25.98 11.60
C THR A 554 -47.12 25.89 12.98
N LYS A 555 -47.89 26.91 13.34
CA LYS A 555 -48.84 26.86 14.48
C LYS A 555 -49.90 25.80 14.19
N ALA A 556 -49.97 24.79 15.05
CA ALA A 556 -51.15 23.96 15.17
C ALA A 556 -52.25 24.75 15.85
N SER A 557 -53.40 24.90 15.21
CA SER A 557 -54.65 25.35 15.83
C SER A 557 -55.62 24.17 15.86
N ASN A 558 -56.06 23.86 17.07
CA ASN A 558 -57.20 23.07 17.55
C ASN A 558 -57.18 21.56 17.25
#